data_bd004b54aed30b0de6928871ea258148
#
_entry.id   bd004b54aed30b0de6928871ea258148
#
_cell.length_a   1.000
_cell.length_b   1.000
_cell.length_c   1.000
_cell.angle_alpha   90.00
_cell.angle_beta   90.00
_cell.angle_gamma   90.00
#
_symmetry.space_group_name_H-M   'P 1'
#
loop_
_entity.id
_entity.type
_entity.pdbx_description
1 polymer ?
#
loop_
_entity_poly.entity_id
_entity_poly.type
_entity_poly.pdbx_seq_one_letter_code
_entity_poly.pdbx_strand_id
1 'polypeptide(L)'
;MKIFTHRSKLMYLAIFLMIFDSFRPLLFSLDTSLYLSIVGRIVYPILLFLFADSFYHATNKKKIMIGLLLLSWLLSLGYGLIDHFIVPIGWQNYENIFMTLLIVAMFNVGTDYLRKYRKQLGRKNYILRFQGIGMILLPFILSFLVFEIGMFFLKPTFSKAIVYYIVGAVMLMLPSLFVVHTGVMMVILGWLFYIFRKRRGIQYLLILVYSIFSFLLHPYSLQWTMVFSIIAIHFCHREKKTWPPV
;
A
#
# COMPACT_ATOMS: atom_id res chain seq x y z
N MET A 1 -18.61 -20.24 11.37
CA MET A 1 -18.35 -18.91 11.97
C MET A 1 -17.01 -18.76 12.69
N LYS A 2 -16.36 -19.80 13.23
CA LYS A 2 -15.06 -19.70 13.95
C LYS A 2 -13.79 -19.48 13.08
N ILE A 3 -13.84 -19.69 11.80
CA ILE A 3 -12.65 -19.78 10.93
C ILE A 3 -12.26 -18.41 10.33
N PHE A 4 -13.22 -17.50 10.19
CA PHE A 4 -12.97 -16.11 9.81
C PHE A 4 -12.14 -15.34 10.86
N THR A 5 -12.08 -15.84 12.10
CA THR A 5 -11.48 -15.15 13.23
C THR A 5 -9.95 -15.08 13.20
N HIS A 6 -9.22 -16.10 12.72
CA HIS A 6 -7.74 -16.05 12.75
C HIS A 6 -7.13 -15.14 11.68
N ARG A 7 -7.59 -15.22 10.45
CA ARG A 7 -7.11 -14.34 9.36
C ARG A 7 -7.48 -12.87 9.59
N SER A 8 -8.71 -12.62 10.04
CA SER A 8 -9.14 -11.26 10.39
C SER A 8 -8.30 -10.72 11.54
N LYS A 9 -8.04 -11.52 12.57
CA LYS A 9 -7.17 -11.13 13.69
C LYS A 9 -5.75 -10.82 13.23
N LEU A 10 -5.16 -11.65 12.36
CA LEU A 10 -3.83 -11.41 11.81
C LEU A 10 -3.79 -10.15 10.94
N MET A 11 -4.85 -9.88 10.17
CA MET A 11 -4.96 -8.66 9.38
C MET A 11 -5.06 -7.41 10.27
N TYR A 12 -5.88 -7.44 11.31
CA TYR A 12 -5.96 -6.34 12.28
C TYR A 12 -4.66 -6.13 13.04
N LEU A 13 -3.99 -7.22 13.44
CA LEU A 13 -2.68 -7.15 14.08
C LEU A 13 -1.64 -6.53 13.11
N ALA A 14 -1.63 -6.95 11.85
CA ALA A 14 -0.74 -6.40 10.84
C ALA A 14 -1.00 -4.90 10.61
N ILE A 15 -2.27 -4.48 10.52
CA ILE A 15 -2.63 -3.05 10.40
C ILE A 15 -2.18 -2.28 11.64
N PHE A 16 -2.41 -2.81 12.84
CA PHE A 16 -1.97 -2.18 14.09
C PHE A 16 -0.46 -2.00 14.14
N LEU A 17 0.31 -3.05 13.82
CA LEU A 17 1.77 -2.99 13.78
C LEU A 17 2.27 -1.99 12.74
N MET A 18 1.59 -1.86 11.60
CA MET A 18 1.96 -0.89 10.56
C MET A 18 1.66 0.55 10.99
N ILE A 19 0.54 0.80 11.66
CA ILE A 19 0.24 2.11 12.24
C ILE A 19 1.29 2.45 13.30
N PHE A 20 1.64 1.50 14.16
CA PHE A 20 2.67 1.67 15.18
C PHE A 20 4.05 1.98 14.56
N ASP A 21 4.42 1.26 13.49
CA ASP A 21 5.66 1.52 12.74
C ASP A 21 5.68 2.93 12.14
N SER A 22 4.55 3.42 11.68
CA SER A 22 4.41 4.78 11.14
C SER A 22 4.68 5.87 12.19
N PHE A 23 4.30 5.65 13.45
CA PHE A 23 4.57 6.56 14.57
C PHE A 23 5.91 6.33 15.27
N ARG A 24 6.67 5.32 14.85
CA ARG A 24 7.96 4.95 15.43
C ARG A 24 8.95 6.12 15.59
N PRO A 25 9.15 7.01 14.59
CA PRO A 25 10.11 8.10 14.71
C PRO A 25 9.78 9.10 15.82
N LEU A 26 8.51 9.13 16.26
CA LEU A 26 8.03 10.01 17.33
C LEU A 26 8.19 9.40 18.73
N LEU A 27 8.12 8.06 18.79
CA LEU A 27 8.02 7.35 20.07
C LEU A 27 9.36 6.86 20.59
N PHE A 28 10.37 6.69 19.72
CA PHE A 28 11.60 6.01 20.06
C PHE A 28 12.85 6.76 19.62
N SER A 29 13.96 6.56 20.36
CA SER A 29 15.29 7.01 19.94
C SER A 29 15.73 6.33 18.64
N LEU A 30 16.70 6.93 17.95
CA LEU A 30 17.19 6.45 16.65
C LEU A 30 17.58 4.97 16.66
N ASP A 31 18.29 4.51 17.69
CA ASP A 31 18.76 3.12 17.77
C ASP A 31 17.61 2.12 17.95
N THR A 32 16.70 2.39 18.90
CA THR A 32 15.52 1.54 19.12
C THR A 32 14.60 1.56 17.91
N SER A 33 14.50 2.70 17.25
CA SER A 33 13.74 2.89 16.01
C SER A 33 14.22 1.97 14.90
N LEU A 34 15.52 1.71 14.75
CA LEU A 34 16.06 0.81 13.71
C LEU A 34 15.59 -0.64 13.91
N TYR A 35 15.65 -1.18 15.13
CA TYR A 35 15.19 -2.55 15.38
C TYR A 35 13.70 -2.73 15.16
N LEU A 36 12.89 -1.75 15.55
CA LEU A 36 11.45 -1.79 15.32
C LEU A 36 11.10 -1.72 13.83
N SER A 37 11.93 -1.05 13.01
CA SER A 37 11.73 -1.00 11.57
C SER A 37 11.80 -2.38 10.90
N ILE A 38 12.56 -3.32 11.45
CA ILE A 38 12.62 -4.70 10.95
C ILE A 38 11.24 -5.35 11.04
N VAL A 39 10.54 -5.14 12.16
CA VAL A 39 9.19 -5.69 12.36
C VAL A 39 8.22 -5.12 11.31
N GLY A 40 8.23 -3.82 11.10
CA GLY A 40 7.43 -3.17 10.06
C GLY A 40 7.70 -3.75 8.67
N ARG A 41 8.98 -3.92 8.32
CA ARG A 41 9.39 -4.49 7.01
C ARG A 41 8.92 -5.93 6.80
N ILE A 42 8.89 -6.76 7.85
CA ILE A 42 8.38 -8.14 7.78
C ILE A 42 6.85 -8.15 7.67
N VAL A 43 6.18 -7.30 8.43
CA VAL A 43 4.70 -7.26 8.49
C VAL A 43 4.09 -6.76 7.18
N TYR A 44 4.78 -5.89 6.46
CA TYR A 44 4.25 -5.25 5.27
C TYR A 44 3.85 -6.23 4.14
N PRO A 45 4.71 -7.15 3.69
CA PRO A 45 4.32 -8.15 2.69
C PRO A 45 3.20 -9.07 3.18
N ILE A 46 3.15 -9.36 4.50
CA ILE A 46 2.07 -10.15 5.10
C ILE A 46 0.74 -9.42 4.95
N LEU A 47 0.72 -8.12 5.26
CA LEU A 47 -0.46 -7.29 5.12
C LEU A 47 -0.93 -7.22 3.66
N LEU A 48 -0.01 -6.97 2.71
CA LEU A 48 -0.33 -6.96 1.29
C LEU A 48 -0.92 -8.29 0.80
N PHE A 49 -0.34 -9.41 1.26
CA PHE A 49 -0.83 -10.75 0.95
C PHE A 49 -2.26 -10.98 1.48
N LEU A 50 -2.49 -10.68 2.76
CA LEU A 50 -3.81 -10.81 3.41
C LEU A 50 -4.84 -9.89 2.78
N PHE A 51 -4.44 -8.66 2.46
CA PHE A 51 -5.28 -7.69 1.79
C PHE A 51 -5.67 -8.15 0.39
N ALA A 52 -4.73 -8.62 -0.42
CA ALA A 52 -4.99 -9.10 -1.78
C ALA A 52 -6.00 -10.28 -1.78
N ASP A 53 -5.85 -11.22 -0.84
CA ASP A 53 -6.77 -12.35 -0.71
C ASP A 53 -8.15 -11.91 -0.22
N SER A 54 -8.22 -11.05 0.82
CA SER A 54 -9.48 -10.53 1.37
C SER A 54 -10.23 -9.67 0.37
N PHE A 55 -9.52 -8.80 -0.35
CA PHE A 55 -10.09 -7.91 -1.35
C PHE A 55 -10.66 -8.67 -2.56
N TYR A 56 -10.05 -9.81 -2.91
CA TYR A 56 -10.58 -10.66 -3.98
C TYR A 56 -11.98 -11.21 -3.63
N HIS A 57 -12.18 -11.65 -2.38
CA HIS A 57 -13.44 -12.22 -1.91
C HIS A 57 -14.48 -11.16 -1.49
N ALA A 58 -14.10 -9.90 -1.48
CA ALA A 58 -14.98 -8.82 -1.06
C ALA A 58 -16.13 -8.62 -2.04
N THR A 59 -17.36 -8.55 -1.49
CA THR A 59 -18.59 -8.30 -2.25
C THR A 59 -18.69 -6.84 -2.71
N ASN A 60 -18.28 -5.89 -1.86
CA ASN A 60 -18.36 -4.46 -2.15
C ASN A 60 -16.97 -3.80 -2.12
N LYS A 61 -16.23 -3.95 -3.23
CA LYS A 61 -14.87 -3.39 -3.40
C LYS A 61 -14.85 -1.86 -3.32
N LYS A 62 -15.92 -1.19 -3.82
CA LYS A 62 -16.04 0.26 -3.79
C LYS A 62 -16.09 0.79 -2.34
N LYS A 63 -16.86 0.13 -1.46
CA LYS A 63 -16.94 0.51 -0.03
C LYS A 63 -15.58 0.39 0.66
N ILE A 64 -14.82 -0.66 0.36
CA ILE A 64 -13.46 -0.85 0.91
C ILE A 64 -12.53 0.27 0.44
N MET A 65 -12.55 0.61 -0.86
CA MET A 65 -11.71 1.69 -1.41
C MET A 65 -12.04 3.05 -0.78
N ILE A 66 -13.33 3.37 -0.61
CA ILE A 66 -13.75 4.59 0.08
C ILE A 66 -13.29 4.59 1.55
N GLY A 67 -13.43 3.46 2.24
CA GLY A 67 -12.93 3.31 3.61
C GLY A 67 -11.42 3.52 3.73
N LEU A 68 -10.64 2.95 2.80
CA LEU A 68 -9.19 3.15 2.74
C LEU A 68 -8.82 4.62 2.47
N LEU A 69 -9.56 5.31 1.60
CA LEU A 69 -9.35 6.72 1.32
C LEU A 69 -9.61 7.57 2.57
N LEU A 70 -10.72 7.33 3.26
CA LEU A 70 -11.05 8.05 4.49
C LEU A 70 -10.03 7.80 5.61
N LEU A 71 -9.59 6.55 5.78
CA LEU A 71 -8.54 6.20 6.75
C LEU A 71 -7.20 6.82 6.37
N SER A 72 -6.88 6.89 5.08
CA SER A 72 -5.69 7.58 4.57
C SER A 72 -5.72 9.06 4.92
N TRP A 73 -6.85 9.74 4.71
CA TRP A 73 -7.00 11.15 5.06
C TRP A 73 -6.89 11.39 6.57
N LEU A 74 -7.54 10.52 7.36
CA LEU A 74 -7.47 10.61 8.82
C LEU A 74 -6.04 10.46 9.34
N LEU A 75 -5.29 9.51 8.80
CA LEU A 75 -3.87 9.32 9.16
C LEU A 75 -3.02 10.52 8.73
N SER A 76 -3.23 11.03 7.51
CA SER A 76 -2.51 12.20 7.00
C SER A 76 -2.80 13.47 7.81
N LEU A 77 -4.05 13.67 8.22
CA LEU A 77 -4.41 14.76 9.13
C LEU A 77 -3.74 14.60 10.50
N GLY A 78 -3.71 13.37 11.03
CA GLY A 78 -3.00 13.07 12.28
C GLY A 78 -1.52 13.44 12.20
N TYR A 79 -0.84 13.07 11.12
CA TYR A 79 0.55 13.47 10.89
C TYR A 79 0.72 14.99 10.79
N GLY A 80 -0.15 15.67 10.05
CA GLY A 80 -0.10 17.13 9.92
C GLY A 80 -0.27 17.85 11.26
N LEU A 81 -1.15 17.36 12.13
CA LEU A 81 -1.33 17.90 13.48
C LEU A 81 -0.08 17.67 14.36
N ILE A 82 0.50 16.48 14.30
CA ILE A 82 1.70 16.15 15.07
C ILE A 82 2.89 17.00 14.61
N ASP A 83 3.07 17.11 13.27
CA ASP A 83 4.15 17.94 12.68
C ASP A 83 4.04 19.41 13.09
N HIS A 84 2.81 19.91 13.15
CA HIS A 84 2.59 21.32 13.50
C HIS A 84 2.71 21.62 15.02
N PHE A 85 2.20 20.73 15.89
CA PHE A 85 2.06 21.02 17.31
C PHE A 85 3.11 20.35 18.21
N ILE A 86 3.74 19.25 17.78
CA ILE A 86 4.56 18.42 18.68
C ILE A 86 6.01 18.36 18.23
N VAL A 87 6.27 17.83 17.03
CA VAL A 87 7.63 17.64 16.49
C VAL A 87 7.61 17.80 14.99
N PRO A 88 8.45 18.67 14.40
CA PRO A 88 8.54 18.81 12.97
C PRO A 88 9.13 17.52 12.35
N ILE A 89 8.28 16.67 11.79
CA ILE A 89 8.64 15.37 11.19
C ILE A 89 9.18 15.56 9.78
N GLY A 90 8.69 16.59 9.08
CA GLY A 90 8.94 16.84 7.67
C GLY A 90 8.17 15.87 6.74
N TRP A 91 7.66 16.40 5.66
CA TRP A 91 6.81 15.71 4.66
C TRP A 91 7.42 14.42 4.10
N GLN A 92 8.74 14.32 4.07
CA GLN A 92 9.49 13.20 3.52
C GLN A 92 9.29 11.90 4.32
N ASN A 93 8.86 12.01 5.57
CA ASN A 93 8.69 10.89 6.49
C ASN A 93 7.23 10.44 6.65
N TYR A 94 6.30 11.03 5.90
CA TYR A 94 4.89 10.67 5.96
C TYR A 94 4.61 9.40 5.15
N GLU A 95 4.70 8.28 5.82
CA GLU A 95 4.42 6.98 5.24
C GLU A 95 2.95 6.61 5.46
N ASN A 96 2.14 6.56 4.41
CA ASN A 96 0.70 6.27 4.51
C ASN A 96 0.36 4.89 3.95
N ILE A 97 0.22 3.92 4.85
CA ILE A 97 -0.12 2.54 4.51
C ILE A 97 -1.49 2.41 3.84
N PHE A 98 -2.49 3.19 4.29
CA PHE A 98 -3.84 3.11 3.72
C PHE A 98 -3.87 3.63 2.29
N MET A 99 -3.05 4.64 1.97
CA MET A 99 -2.88 5.11 0.60
C MET A 99 -2.27 4.03 -0.30
N THR A 100 -1.27 3.31 0.21
CA THR A 100 -0.67 2.19 -0.52
C THR A 100 -1.70 1.09 -0.79
N LEU A 101 -2.47 0.69 0.22
CA LEU A 101 -3.53 -0.30 0.06
C LEU A 101 -4.62 0.16 -0.90
N LEU A 102 -4.96 1.46 -0.90
CA LEU A 102 -5.91 2.05 -1.85
C LEU A 102 -5.41 1.93 -3.29
N ILE A 103 -4.15 2.26 -3.56
CA ILE A 103 -3.57 2.16 -4.91
C ILE A 103 -3.50 0.69 -5.35
N VAL A 104 -3.11 -0.22 -4.47
CA VAL A 104 -3.18 -1.67 -4.73
C VAL A 104 -4.62 -2.10 -5.06
N ALA A 105 -5.62 -1.61 -4.31
CA ALA A 105 -7.03 -1.88 -4.59
C ALA A 105 -7.45 -1.36 -5.98
N MET A 106 -7.01 -0.15 -6.37
CA MET A 106 -7.28 0.41 -7.71
C MET A 106 -6.69 -0.48 -8.81
N PHE A 107 -5.45 -0.96 -8.67
CA PHE A 107 -4.81 -1.88 -9.62
C PHE A 107 -5.55 -3.22 -9.69
N ASN A 108 -6.01 -3.73 -8.54
CA ASN A 108 -6.78 -4.97 -8.48
C ASN A 108 -8.14 -4.84 -9.17
N VAL A 109 -8.86 -3.75 -8.96
CA VAL A 109 -10.14 -3.44 -9.63
C VAL A 109 -9.92 -3.25 -11.12
N GLY A 110 -8.87 -2.51 -11.52
CA GLY A 110 -8.48 -2.34 -12.92
C GLY A 110 -8.24 -3.69 -13.61
N THR A 111 -7.51 -4.58 -12.95
CA THR A 111 -7.26 -5.96 -13.44
C THR A 111 -8.56 -6.75 -13.58
N ASP A 112 -9.51 -6.61 -12.64
CA ASP A 112 -10.80 -7.30 -12.73
C ASP A 112 -11.64 -6.80 -13.90
N TYR A 113 -11.67 -5.48 -14.17
CA TYR A 113 -12.32 -4.92 -15.35
C TYR A 113 -11.71 -5.45 -16.66
N LEU A 114 -10.37 -5.50 -16.74
CA LEU A 114 -9.67 -6.05 -17.91
C LEU A 114 -9.95 -7.55 -18.10
N ARG A 115 -10.04 -8.32 -17.01
CA ARG A 115 -10.42 -9.75 -17.08
C ARG A 115 -11.87 -9.94 -17.53
N LYS A 116 -12.81 -9.11 -17.05
CA LYS A 116 -14.20 -9.12 -17.51
C LYS A 116 -14.30 -8.78 -18.98
N TYR A 117 -13.55 -7.76 -19.43
CA TYR A 117 -13.47 -7.39 -20.84
C TYR A 117 -13.05 -8.58 -21.72
N ARG A 118 -12.00 -9.31 -21.34
CA ARG A 118 -11.53 -10.48 -22.10
C ARG A 118 -12.55 -11.62 -22.19
N LYS A 119 -13.40 -11.77 -21.18
CA LYS A 119 -14.42 -12.84 -21.14
C LYS A 119 -15.66 -12.51 -21.98
N GLN A 120 -15.92 -11.25 -22.22
CA GLN A 120 -17.14 -10.77 -22.88
C GLN A 120 -16.80 -10.21 -24.28
N LEU A 121 -16.30 -11.01 -25.19
CA LEU A 121 -15.88 -10.62 -26.57
C LEU A 121 -17.04 -10.06 -27.42
N GLY A 122 -17.54 -8.87 -27.09
CA GLY A 122 -18.60 -8.19 -27.84
C GLY A 122 -18.39 -6.67 -27.89
N ARG A 123 -18.92 -6.01 -28.92
CA ARG A 123 -18.74 -4.57 -29.23
C ARG A 123 -19.05 -3.59 -28.08
N LYS A 124 -19.84 -3.98 -27.08
CA LYS A 124 -20.26 -3.08 -25.97
C LYS A 124 -19.25 -2.94 -24.82
N ASN A 125 -18.06 -3.55 -24.90
CA ASN A 125 -17.18 -3.70 -23.73
C ASN A 125 -15.96 -2.77 -23.69
N TYR A 126 -15.81 -1.83 -24.64
CA TYR A 126 -14.74 -0.83 -24.59
C TYR A 126 -14.75 -0.01 -23.29
N ILE A 127 -15.94 0.23 -22.70
CA ILE A 127 -16.09 0.92 -21.42
C ILE A 127 -15.34 0.17 -20.32
N LEU A 128 -15.47 -1.16 -20.22
CA LEU A 128 -14.75 -1.96 -19.23
C LEU A 128 -13.22 -1.92 -19.42
N ARG A 129 -12.78 -1.90 -20.69
CA ARG A 129 -11.36 -1.74 -21.01
C ARG A 129 -10.85 -0.37 -20.56
N PHE A 130 -11.58 0.69 -20.91
CA PHE A 130 -11.22 2.06 -20.54
C PHE A 130 -11.22 2.25 -19.02
N GLN A 131 -12.25 1.76 -18.32
CA GLN A 131 -12.31 1.77 -16.85
C GLN A 131 -11.15 1.00 -16.23
N GLY A 132 -10.80 -0.17 -16.77
CA GLY A 132 -9.70 -0.98 -16.27
C GLY A 132 -8.35 -0.29 -16.41
N ILE A 133 -8.07 0.25 -17.60
CA ILE A 133 -6.84 1.01 -17.87
C ILE A 133 -6.82 2.30 -17.03
N GLY A 134 -7.94 3.02 -16.98
CA GLY A 134 -8.07 4.25 -16.21
C GLY A 134 -7.76 4.05 -14.72
N MET A 135 -8.28 2.97 -14.11
CA MET A 135 -8.00 2.66 -12.70
C MET A 135 -6.52 2.35 -12.42
N ILE A 136 -5.81 1.77 -13.38
CA ILE A 136 -4.36 1.50 -13.24
C ILE A 136 -3.55 2.76 -13.49
N LEU A 137 -3.92 3.58 -14.48
CA LEU A 137 -3.17 4.78 -14.84
C LEU A 137 -3.43 5.97 -13.89
N LEU A 138 -4.60 6.01 -13.23
CA LEU A 138 -5.00 7.15 -12.42
C LEU A 138 -3.96 7.53 -11.35
N PRO A 139 -3.35 6.61 -10.56
CA PRO A 139 -2.32 6.98 -9.59
C PRO A 139 -1.06 7.59 -10.23
N PHE A 140 -0.69 7.17 -11.44
CA PHE A 140 0.44 7.75 -12.18
C PHE A 140 0.12 9.16 -12.65
N ILE A 141 -1.09 9.36 -13.23
CA ILE A 141 -1.55 10.68 -13.70
C ILE A 141 -1.63 11.65 -12.52
N LEU A 142 -2.17 11.21 -11.39
CA LEU A 142 -2.25 12.04 -10.19
C LEU A 142 -0.87 12.36 -9.63
N SER A 143 0.08 11.42 -9.68
CA SER A 143 1.47 11.66 -9.27
C SER A 143 2.12 12.73 -10.14
N PHE A 144 1.96 12.64 -11.46
CA PHE A 144 2.48 13.63 -12.39
C PHE A 144 1.85 15.02 -12.15
N LEU A 145 0.52 15.08 -12.00
CA LEU A 145 -0.19 16.32 -11.68
C LEU A 145 0.32 16.96 -10.38
N VAL A 146 0.49 16.17 -9.34
CA VAL A 146 1.01 16.66 -8.04
C VAL A 146 2.43 17.21 -8.19
N PHE A 147 3.28 16.52 -8.97
CA PHE A 147 4.64 16.98 -9.25
C PHE A 147 4.64 18.32 -10.01
N GLU A 148 3.85 18.45 -11.08
CA GLU A 148 3.76 19.69 -11.87
C GLU A 148 3.18 20.84 -11.04
N ILE A 149 2.13 20.60 -10.26
CA ILE A 149 1.57 21.59 -9.34
C ILE A 149 2.64 22.03 -8.33
N GLY A 150 3.37 21.09 -7.73
CA GLY A 150 4.45 21.37 -6.81
C GLY A 150 5.54 22.24 -7.44
N MET A 151 6.00 21.88 -8.63
CA MET A 151 7.04 22.64 -9.35
C MET A 151 6.56 24.03 -9.78
N PHE A 152 5.27 24.18 -10.14
CA PHE A 152 4.71 25.47 -10.50
C PHE A 152 4.67 26.43 -9.31
N PHE A 153 4.20 25.96 -8.17
CA PHE A 153 4.04 26.79 -6.96
C PHE A 153 5.33 27.00 -6.18
N LEU A 154 6.38 26.18 -6.37
CA LEU A 154 7.69 26.39 -5.76
C LEU A 154 8.51 27.51 -6.44
N LYS A 155 7.96 28.18 -7.47
CA LYS A 155 8.59 29.37 -8.06
C LYS A 155 8.70 30.49 -7.01
N PRO A 156 9.74 31.38 -7.09
CA PRO A 156 10.02 32.37 -6.04
C PRO A 156 8.98 33.47 -5.86
N THR A 157 7.93 33.48 -6.69
CA THR A 157 6.86 34.49 -6.68
C THR A 157 5.82 34.31 -5.58
N PHE A 158 5.75 33.14 -4.93
CA PHE A 158 4.76 32.85 -3.90
C PHE A 158 5.41 32.76 -2.51
N SER A 159 4.63 33.08 -1.46
CA SER A 159 5.06 32.85 -0.07
C SER A 159 5.35 31.36 0.14
N LYS A 160 6.62 31.02 0.31
CA LYS A 160 7.08 29.62 0.38
C LYS A 160 6.36 28.79 1.44
N ALA A 161 5.99 29.37 2.56
CA ALA A 161 5.32 28.67 3.65
C ALA A 161 3.89 28.20 3.26
N ILE A 162 3.07 29.10 2.76
CA ILE A 162 1.67 28.80 2.38
C ILE A 162 1.64 27.76 1.26
N VAL A 163 2.50 27.94 0.25
CA VAL A 163 2.60 27.01 -0.88
C VAL A 163 3.01 25.62 -0.42
N TYR A 164 3.99 25.53 0.47
CA TYR A 164 4.46 24.27 1.03
C TYR A 164 3.31 23.48 1.71
N TYR A 165 2.51 24.16 2.54
CA TYR A 165 1.35 23.54 3.20
C TYR A 165 0.27 23.11 2.23
N ILE A 166 -0.07 23.93 1.23
CA ILE A 166 -1.10 23.59 0.24
C ILE A 166 -0.68 22.40 -0.61
N VAL A 167 0.54 22.44 -1.16
CA VAL A 167 1.07 21.34 -1.99
C VAL A 167 1.15 20.05 -1.19
N GLY A 168 1.65 20.12 0.05
CA GLY A 168 1.69 18.98 0.93
C GLY A 168 0.31 18.39 1.24
N ALA A 169 -0.69 19.23 1.56
CA ALA A 169 -2.04 18.77 1.80
C ALA A 169 -2.65 18.09 0.57
N VAL A 170 -2.43 18.64 -0.62
CA VAL A 170 -2.90 18.04 -1.89
C VAL A 170 -2.19 16.70 -2.13
N MET A 171 -0.87 16.62 -1.90
CA MET A 171 -0.12 15.36 -2.02
C MET A 171 -0.65 14.27 -1.11
N LEU A 172 -0.99 14.62 0.13
CA LEU A 172 -1.48 13.67 1.12
C LEU A 172 -2.92 13.20 0.87
N MET A 173 -3.73 14.01 0.18
CA MET A 173 -5.14 13.69 -0.10
C MET A 173 -5.34 12.87 -1.37
N LEU A 174 -4.46 13.00 -2.35
CA LEU A 174 -4.60 12.31 -3.64
C LEU A 174 -3.91 10.94 -3.61
N PRO A 175 -4.50 9.91 -4.24
CA PRO A 175 -3.88 8.58 -4.38
C PRO A 175 -2.72 8.64 -5.38
N SER A 176 -1.62 9.25 -4.95
CA SER A 176 -0.39 9.40 -5.72
C SER A 176 0.69 8.43 -5.26
N LEU A 177 1.56 8.03 -6.18
CA LEU A 177 2.68 7.13 -5.89
C LEU A 177 3.79 7.79 -5.06
N PHE A 178 3.77 9.11 -4.86
CA PHE A 178 4.74 9.81 -4.01
C PHE A 178 4.51 9.58 -2.51
N VAL A 179 3.26 9.30 -2.10
CA VAL A 179 2.86 9.15 -0.69
C VAL A 179 2.83 7.67 -0.27
N VAL A 180 3.30 6.79 -1.16
CA VAL A 180 3.28 5.35 -0.91
C VAL A 180 4.36 4.95 0.09
N HIS A 181 3.94 4.32 1.17
CA HIS A 181 4.84 3.69 2.13
C HIS A 181 5.76 2.67 1.41
N THR A 182 7.05 2.76 1.65
CA THR A 182 8.08 1.86 1.08
C THR A 182 8.18 1.83 -0.45
N GLY A 183 7.54 2.78 -1.16
CA GLY A 183 7.75 3.00 -2.59
C GLY A 183 6.85 2.18 -3.53
N VAL A 184 6.96 2.50 -4.82
CA VAL A 184 6.15 1.94 -5.91
C VAL A 184 6.27 0.43 -6.01
N MET A 185 7.44 -0.14 -5.67
CA MET A 185 7.69 -1.59 -5.75
C MET A 185 6.77 -2.39 -4.84
N MET A 186 6.35 -1.82 -3.70
CA MET A 186 5.38 -2.47 -2.81
C MET A 186 3.97 -2.49 -3.38
N VAL A 187 3.57 -1.44 -4.09
CA VAL A 187 2.31 -1.43 -4.82
C VAL A 187 2.31 -2.54 -5.87
N ILE A 188 3.39 -2.67 -6.62
CA ILE A 188 3.57 -3.73 -7.61
C ILE A 188 3.51 -5.11 -6.94
N LEU A 189 4.19 -5.31 -5.82
CA LEU A 189 4.16 -6.56 -5.06
C LEU A 189 2.73 -6.94 -4.62
N GLY A 190 1.98 -5.98 -4.04
CA GLY A 190 0.59 -6.19 -3.65
C GLY A 190 -0.32 -6.54 -4.83
N TRP A 191 -0.11 -5.88 -5.97
CA TRP A 191 -0.81 -6.18 -7.21
C TRP A 191 -0.47 -7.57 -7.74
N LEU A 192 0.80 -7.96 -7.75
CA LEU A 192 1.24 -9.30 -8.17
C LEU A 192 0.71 -10.39 -7.24
N PHE A 193 0.61 -10.16 -5.93
CA PHE A 193 -0.05 -11.09 -5.01
C PHE A 193 -1.51 -11.34 -5.39
N TYR A 194 -2.22 -10.31 -5.84
CA TYR A 194 -3.59 -10.45 -6.32
C TYR A 194 -3.67 -11.23 -7.63
N ILE A 195 -2.78 -10.98 -8.57
CA ILE A 195 -2.74 -11.69 -9.86
C ILE A 195 -2.42 -13.17 -9.64
N PHE A 196 -1.38 -13.46 -8.85
CA PHE A 196 -0.85 -14.80 -8.62
C PHE A 196 -1.38 -15.47 -7.34
N ARG A 197 -2.54 -15.03 -6.81
CA ARG A 197 -3.12 -15.53 -5.56
C ARG A 197 -3.30 -17.04 -5.47
N LYS A 198 -3.44 -17.73 -6.62
CA LYS A 198 -3.58 -19.19 -6.68
C LYS A 198 -2.23 -19.93 -6.73
N ARG A 199 -1.12 -19.23 -7.00
CA ARG A 199 0.21 -19.80 -7.22
C ARG A 199 1.16 -19.39 -6.10
N ARG A 200 1.21 -20.18 -5.04
CA ARG A 200 2.03 -19.93 -3.84
C ARG A 200 3.52 -19.77 -4.14
N GLY A 201 4.07 -20.68 -4.95
CA GLY A 201 5.49 -20.63 -5.32
C GLY A 201 5.88 -19.30 -5.96
N ILE A 202 5.00 -18.73 -6.81
CA ILE A 202 5.25 -17.43 -7.43
C ILE A 202 5.23 -16.32 -6.38
N GLN A 203 4.32 -16.38 -5.38
CA GLN A 203 4.27 -15.37 -4.32
C GLN A 203 5.55 -15.37 -3.46
N TYR A 204 6.08 -16.56 -3.12
CA TYR A 204 7.36 -16.67 -2.42
C TYR A 204 8.52 -16.17 -3.27
N LEU A 205 8.55 -16.56 -4.55
CA LEU A 205 9.55 -16.10 -5.49
C LEU A 205 9.56 -14.56 -5.62
N LEU A 206 8.39 -13.93 -5.67
CA LEU A 206 8.26 -12.46 -5.74
C LEU A 206 8.86 -11.78 -4.52
N ILE A 207 8.61 -12.30 -3.30
CA ILE A 207 9.20 -11.76 -2.08
C ILE A 207 10.72 -11.94 -2.11
N LEU A 208 11.19 -13.12 -2.50
CA LEU A 208 12.61 -13.43 -2.55
C LEU A 208 13.35 -12.53 -3.55
N VAL A 209 12.84 -12.42 -4.78
CA VAL A 209 13.40 -11.54 -5.81
C VAL A 209 13.43 -10.09 -5.34
N TYR A 210 12.35 -9.61 -4.74
CA TYR A 210 12.30 -8.25 -4.19
C TYR A 210 13.32 -8.04 -3.08
N SER A 211 13.46 -9.00 -2.15
CA SER A 211 14.42 -8.92 -1.05
C SER A 211 15.87 -8.90 -1.55
N ILE A 212 16.20 -9.75 -2.53
CA ILE A 212 17.53 -9.77 -3.16
C ILE A 212 17.81 -8.44 -3.86
N PHE A 213 16.85 -7.94 -4.65
CA PHE A 213 16.99 -6.68 -5.37
C PHE A 213 17.19 -5.50 -4.41
N SER A 214 16.41 -5.48 -3.31
CA SER A 214 16.53 -4.47 -2.27
C SER A 214 17.89 -4.52 -1.57
N PHE A 215 18.43 -5.70 -1.31
CA PHE A 215 19.76 -5.89 -0.72
C PHE A 215 20.88 -5.41 -1.67
N LEU A 216 20.77 -5.71 -2.96
CA LEU A 216 21.77 -5.32 -3.94
C LEU A 216 21.80 -3.80 -4.18
N LEU A 217 20.64 -3.13 -4.21
CA LEU A 217 20.57 -1.69 -4.43
C LEU A 217 20.89 -0.89 -3.18
N HIS A 218 20.42 -1.33 -2.02
CA HIS A 218 20.52 -0.62 -0.76
C HIS A 218 20.82 -1.58 0.40
N PRO A 219 22.06 -2.09 0.54
CA PRO A 219 22.41 -3.10 1.55
C PRO A 219 22.18 -2.62 2.99
N TYR A 220 22.29 -1.31 3.22
CA TYR A 220 22.03 -0.69 4.53
C TYR A 220 20.53 -0.49 4.83
N SER A 221 19.67 -0.59 3.82
CA SER A 221 18.23 -0.55 4.06
C SER A 221 17.76 -1.91 4.59
N LEU A 222 17.02 -1.90 5.68
CA LEU A 222 16.48 -3.14 6.29
C LEU A 222 15.35 -3.77 5.45
N GLN A 223 15.15 -3.33 4.21
CA GLN A 223 14.06 -3.82 3.35
C GLN A 223 14.23 -5.30 2.96
N TRP A 224 15.45 -5.81 2.85
CA TRP A 224 15.72 -7.20 2.55
C TRP A 224 15.16 -8.18 3.62
N THR A 225 14.94 -7.70 4.87
CA THR A 225 14.36 -8.53 5.94
C THR A 225 12.94 -8.99 5.64
N MET A 226 12.29 -8.44 4.62
CA MET A 226 10.99 -8.91 4.12
C MET A 226 10.97 -10.38 3.73
N VAL A 227 12.12 -10.98 3.44
CA VAL A 227 12.23 -12.43 3.15
C VAL A 227 11.63 -13.28 4.28
N PHE A 228 11.73 -12.84 5.54
CA PHE A 228 11.17 -13.55 6.68
C PHE A 228 9.63 -13.59 6.69
N SER A 229 8.97 -12.70 5.94
CA SER A 229 7.51 -12.75 5.77
C SER A 229 7.04 -14.04 5.09
N ILE A 230 7.91 -14.71 4.31
CA ILE A 230 7.59 -15.99 3.65
C ILE A 230 7.18 -17.04 4.69
N ILE A 231 7.82 -17.06 5.86
CA ILE A 231 7.51 -17.99 6.95
C ILE A 231 6.06 -17.80 7.40
N ALA A 232 5.68 -16.56 7.71
CA ALA A 232 4.33 -16.24 8.17
C ALA A 232 3.27 -16.52 7.09
N ILE A 233 3.55 -16.18 5.83
CA ILE A 233 2.66 -16.46 4.70
C ILE A 233 2.52 -17.98 4.47
N HIS A 234 3.60 -18.75 4.67
CA HIS A 234 3.55 -20.21 4.58
C HIS A 234 2.58 -20.80 5.61
N PHE A 235 2.64 -20.36 6.86
CA PHE A 235 1.71 -20.80 7.89
C PHE A 235 0.25 -20.43 7.56
N CYS A 236 -0.01 -19.20 7.09
CA CYS A 236 -1.34 -18.79 6.62
C CYS A 236 -1.90 -19.67 5.50
N HIS A 237 -1.03 -20.20 4.64
CA HIS A 237 -1.44 -21.12 3.59
C HIS A 237 -1.72 -22.54 4.08
N ARG A 238 -1.00 -23.04 5.08
CA ARG A 238 -1.19 -24.38 5.64
C ARG A 238 -2.59 -24.54 6.25
N GLU A 239 -3.06 -23.52 6.94
CA GLU A 239 -4.41 -23.49 7.50
C GLU A 239 -5.51 -23.55 6.43
N LYS A 240 -5.27 -23.03 5.22
CA LYS A 240 -6.23 -23.07 4.10
C LYS A 240 -6.45 -24.50 3.55
N LYS A 241 -5.48 -25.41 3.71
CA LYS A 241 -5.54 -26.78 3.20
C LYS A 241 -6.43 -27.70 4.04
N THR A 242 -6.71 -27.32 5.29
CA THR A 242 -7.55 -28.08 6.24
C THR A 242 -9.04 -27.74 6.12
N TRP A 243 -9.44 -26.99 5.09
CA TRP A 243 -10.80 -26.52 4.90
C TRP A 243 -11.56 -27.38 3.91
N PRO A 244 -12.82 -27.75 4.25
CA PRO A 244 -13.70 -28.33 3.24
C PRO A 244 -14.00 -27.28 2.17
N PRO A 245 -14.14 -27.69 0.89
CA PRO A 245 -14.59 -26.80 -0.17
C PRO A 245 -16.00 -26.31 0.17
N VAL A 246 -16.21 -24.98 0.12
CA VAL A 246 -17.52 -24.33 0.14
C VAL A 246 -18.07 -24.35 -1.26
#